data_ba7103e6c48e9f73925f97a5284df903
#
_entry.id   ba7103e6c48e9f73925f97a5284df903
#
_cell.length_a   1.000
_cell.length_b   1.000
_cell.length_c   1.000
_cell.angle_alpha   90.00
_cell.angle_beta   90.00
_cell.angle_gamma   90.00
#
_symmetry.space_group_name_H-M   'P 1'
#
loop_
_entity.id
_entity.type
_entity.pdbx_description
1 polymer ?
#
loop_
_entity_poly.entity_id
_entity_poly.type
_entity_poly.pdbx_seq_one_letter_code
_entity_poly.pdbx_strand_id
1 'polypeptide(L)'
;MSVFAIAAGGTAGHINPALALAHELRNRGHEVRFYGTKKGMEATLVPQEGFSFEGLDVSGFDRSRPWTAVTALIKMQRARKALLAEFARDGKPAAAVGFGAYVCFPLAAAAAKAGVPLVLHEQNSVPGMANKALAKDAAVLALTYPVSQAKFEGKLGAATRVEVVGNPVRASVLAPTREEGRAALGIPAQARVLLVFGGSLGAAHLNQAAVALKSELLGRSDVYVIHAAGKRDYEQTKQALALTDAEAARWRLMPYIDDMGSCLAAADLVFSRAGASSIAEIAARGVPSVLVPYPYATENHQAQNALLLSDVDGAVVVEDDALDAPEFAGNFLALLDDAARLAAMRSNVEALGYSGATARLADAVEAVAR
;
A
#
# COMPACT_ATOMS: atom_id res chain seq x y z
N MET A 1 -7.23 27.82 -5.27
CA MET A 1 -5.97 27.07 -5.37
C MET A 1 -5.25 27.17 -4.03
N SER A 2 -5.06 26.05 -3.35
CA SER A 2 -4.39 25.99 -2.03
C SER A 2 -3.10 25.17 -2.17
N VAL A 3 -2.17 25.34 -1.23
CA VAL A 3 -0.94 24.54 -1.15
C VAL A 3 -1.09 23.53 -0.01
N PHE A 4 -0.81 22.27 -0.28
CA PHE A 4 -0.81 21.20 0.72
C PHE A 4 0.60 20.66 0.92
N ALA A 5 0.99 20.44 2.19
CA ALA A 5 2.27 19.87 2.57
C ALA A 5 2.11 18.40 2.91
N ILE A 6 2.78 17.49 2.22
CA ILE A 6 2.68 16.04 2.47
C ILE A 6 4.03 15.50 2.94
N ALA A 7 4.05 14.79 4.07
CA ALA A 7 5.21 14.03 4.53
C ALA A 7 4.95 12.53 4.41
N ALA A 8 5.80 11.86 3.65
CA ALA A 8 5.78 10.41 3.48
C ALA A 8 7.20 9.89 3.23
N GLY A 9 7.49 8.67 3.69
CA GLY A 9 8.79 8.07 3.44
C GLY A 9 8.96 6.70 4.09
N GLY A 10 10.15 6.14 3.90
CA GLY A 10 10.58 4.86 4.45
C GLY A 10 10.21 3.66 3.59
N THR A 11 8.94 3.45 3.26
CA THR A 11 8.48 2.30 2.45
C THR A 11 7.46 2.70 1.41
N ALA A 12 7.32 1.90 0.35
CA ALA A 12 6.27 2.09 -0.66
C ALA A 12 4.86 2.12 -0.05
N GLY A 13 4.65 1.44 1.09
CA GLY A 13 3.38 1.43 1.82
C GLY A 13 2.93 2.80 2.34
N HIS A 14 3.87 3.71 2.60
CA HIS A 14 3.58 5.11 2.97
C HIS A 14 3.59 6.04 1.77
N ILE A 15 4.49 5.78 0.79
CA ILE A 15 4.72 6.66 -0.35
C ILE A 15 3.58 6.56 -1.37
N ASN A 16 3.14 5.35 -1.72
CA ASN A 16 2.09 5.14 -2.73
C ASN A 16 0.76 5.82 -2.37
N PRO A 17 0.20 5.67 -1.15
CA PRO A 17 -1.02 6.37 -0.79
C PRO A 17 -0.84 7.89 -0.71
N ALA A 18 0.36 8.38 -0.35
CA ALA A 18 0.67 9.80 -0.37
C ALA A 18 0.68 10.36 -1.80
N LEU A 19 1.26 9.63 -2.75
CA LEU A 19 1.23 9.98 -4.18
C LEU A 19 -0.20 9.93 -4.74
N ALA A 20 -1.00 8.95 -4.35
CA ALA A 20 -2.40 8.87 -4.76
C ALA A 20 -3.19 10.11 -4.30
N LEU A 21 -3.05 10.51 -3.04
CA LEU A 21 -3.65 11.75 -2.53
C LEU A 21 -3.13 12.99 -3.28
N ALA A 22 -1.83 13.07 -3.53
CA ALA A 22 -1.23 14.21 -4.21
C ALA A 22 -1.77 14.39 -5.63
N HIS A 23 -1.91 13.31 -6.38
CA HIS A 23 -2.53 13.35 -7.71
C HIS A 23 -3.98 13.82 -7.64
N GLU A 24 -4.76 13.35 -6.68
CA GLU A 24 -6.14 13.76 -6.47
C GLU A 24 -6.22 15.26 -6.15
N LEU A 25 -5.42 15.74 -5.20
CA LEU A 25 -5.38 17.17 -4.87
C LEU A 25 -4.95 18.04 -6.06
N ARG A 26 -3.98 17.58 -6.86
CA ARG A 26 -3.57 18.25 -8.09
C ARG A 26 -4.68 18.29 -9.12
N ASN A 27 -5.43 17.19 -9.29
CA ASN A 27 -6.58 17.12 -10.19
C ASN A 27 -7.70 18.08 -9.75
N ARG A 28 -7.83 18.33 -8.44
CA ARG A 28 -8.75 19.34 -7.86
C ARG A 28 -8.22 20.78 -7.96
N GLY A 29 -7.07 21.01 -8.58
CA GLY A 29 -6.50 22.34 -8.84
C GLY A 29 -5.65 22.88 -7.68
N HIS A 30 -5.11 22.02 -6.83
CA HIS A 30 -4.24 22.40 -5.72
C HIS A 30 -2.76 22.14 -6.02
N GLU A 31 -1.86 22.88 -5.35
CA GLU A 31 -0.43 22.62 -5.32
C GLU A 31 -0.08 21.65 -4.18
N VAL A 32 0.85 20.75 -4.43
CA VAL A 32 1.34 19.81 -3.42
C VAL A 32 2.86 19.91 -3.30
N ARG A 33 3.35 20.06 -2.06
CA ARG A 33 4.76 20.01 -1.70
C ARG A 33 5.04 18.78 -0.86
N PHE A 34 6.00 17.96 -1.30
CA PHE A 34 6.40 16.77 -0.57
C PHE A 34 7.65 17.00 0.27
N TYR A 35 7.64 16.36 1.43
CA TYR A 35 8.74 16.30 2.37
C TYR A 35 9.07 14.85 2.71
N GLY A 36 10.34 14.49 2.56
CA GLY A 36 10.82 13.14 2.78
C GLY A 36 12.28 13.11 3.23
N THR A 37 12.88 11.93 3.31
CA THR A 37 14.32 11.83 3.57
C THR A 37 15.13 12.04 2.29
N LYS A 38 16.35 12.59 2.42
CA LYS A 38 17.22 12.86 1.25
C LYS A 38 17.63 11.61 0.46
N LYS A 39 17.60 10.43 1.08
CA LYS A 39 18.12 9.18 0.53
C LYS A 39 17.08 8.05 0.50
N GLY A 40 15.82 8.33 0.85
CA GLY A 40 14.74 7.36 0.81
C GLY A 40 14.21 7.13 -0.61
N MET A 41 13.35 6.12 -0.76
CA MET A 41 12.66 5.83 -2.02
C MET A 41 11.85 7.04 -2.51
N GLU A 42 11.30 7.81 -1.58
CA GLU A 42 10.53 9.03 -1.83
C GLU A 42 11.32 10.10 -2.60
N ALA A 43 12.64 10.19 -2.35
CA ALA A 43 13.51 11.14 -3.07
C ALA A 43 13.63 10.87 -4.58
N THR A 44 13.30 9.66 -5.02
CA THR A 44 13.25 9.26 -6.42
C THR A 44 11.82 9.23 -6.94
N LEU A 45 10.92 8.58 -6.22
CA LEU A 45 9.55 8.33 -6.69
C LEU A 45 8.72 9.62 -6.81
N VAL A 46 8.84 10.54 -5.84
CA VAL A 46 8.03 11.77 -5.84
C VAL A 46 8.37 12.70 -7.01
N PRO A 47 9.67 12.99 -7.31
CA PRO A 47 10.02 13.77 -8.52
C PRO A 47 9.65 13.07 -9.83
N GLN A 48 9.73 11.73 -9.90
CA GLN A 48 9.30 10.98 -11.09
C GLN A 48 7.81 11.16 -11.41
N GLU A 49 6.97 11.36 -10.37
CA GLU A 49 5.53 11.65 -10.51
C GLU A 49 5.24 13.16 -10.75
N GLY A 50 6.29 13.97 -10.91
CA GLY A 50 6.19 15.40 -11.25
C GLY A 50 5.75 16.29 -10.08
N PHE A 51 6.03 15.91 -8.84
CA PHE A 51 5.80 16.72 -7.65
C PHE A 51 7.08 17.37 -7.14
N SER A 52 6.95 18.57 -6.54
CA SER A 52 8.04 19.21 -5.83
C SER A 52 8.41 18.41 -4.59
N PHE A 53 9.71 18.22 -4.34
CA PHE A 53 10.21 17.40 -3.24
C PHE A 53 11.32 18.12 -2.47
N GLU A 54 11.14 18.26 -1.17
CA GLU A 54 12.18 18.78 -0.26
C GLU A 54 12.72 17.64 0.62
N GLY A 55 13.99 17.37 0.46
CA GLY A 55 14.70 16.32 1.22
C GLY A 55 15.15 16.83 2.59
N LEU A 56 14.56 16.33 3.66
CA LEU A 56 14.92 16.66 5.05
C LEU A 56 16.10 15.80 5.53
N ASP A 57 17.05 16.42 6.25
CA ASP A 57 18.08 15.66 6.96
C ASP A 57 17.53 15.16 8.29
N VAL A 58 16.80 14.05 8.23
CA VAL A 58 16.23 13.36 9.39
C VAL A 58 16.63 11.89 9.40
N SER A 59 16.66 11.30 10.57
CA SER A 59 16.91 9.87 10.75
C SER A 59 16.03 9.33 11.88
N GLY A 60 15.63 8.08 11.77
CA GLY A 60 15.11 7.33 12.90
C GLY A 60 16.20 7.13 13.97
N PHE A 61 15.80 6.73 15.16
CA PHE A 61 16.76 6.29 16.19
C PHE A 61 16.80 4.76 16.24
N ASP A 62 18.00 4.23 16.49
CA ASP A 62 18.22 2.82 16.68
C ASP A 62 18.04 2.47 18.18
N ARG A 63 17.07 1.61 18.48
CA ARG A 63 16.79 1.17 19.86
C ARG A 63 17.96 0.45 20.53
N SER A 64 18.81 -0.20 19.73
CA SER A 64 20.03 -0.85 20.23
C SER A 64 21.15 0.15 20.55
N ARG A 65 21.01 1.42 20.09
CA ARG A 65 22.00 2.51 20.24
C ARG A 65 21.34 3.78 20.75
N PRO A 66 21.02 3.89 22.05
CA PRO A 66 20.23 5.00 22.62
C PRO A 66 20.76 6.41 22.32
N TRP A 67 22.10 6.55 22.15
CA TRP A 67 22.72 7.86 21.80
C TRP A 67 22.29 8.38 20.43
N THR A 68 21.80 7.50 19.52
CA THR A 68 21.28 7.94 18.22
C THR A 68 20.01 8.77 18.37
N ALA A 69 19.30 8.66 19.50
CA ALA A 69 18.11 9.47 19.80
C ALA A 69 18.45 10.96 19.92
N VAL A 70 19.60 11.31 20.49
CA VAL A 70 20.03 12.71 20.62
C VAL A 70 20.29 13.33 19.24
N THR A 71 21.02 12.61 18.39
CA THR A 71 21.27 13.05 17.01
C THR A 71 20.00 13.14 16.18
N ALA A 72 19.10 12.19 16.31
CA ALA A 72 17.79 12.21 15.64
C ALA A 72 16.96 13.43 16.09
N LEU A 73 16.94 13.72 17.40
CA LEU A 73 16.23 14.89 17.94
C LEU A 73 16.81 16.22 17.42
N ILE A 74 18.13 16.36 17.38
CA ILE A 74 18.78 17.58 16.84
C ILE A 74 18.44 17.77 15.37
N LYS A 75 18.52 16.71 14.55
CA LYS A 75 18.15 16.75 13.13
C LYS A 75 16.67 17.12 12.94
N MET A 76 15.79 16.55 13.75
CA MET A 76 14.35 16.83 13.73
C MET A 76 14.05 18.30 14.05
N GLN A 77 14.74 18.88 15.05
CA GLN A 77 14.59 20.30 15.40
C GLN A 77 15.14 21.23 14.29
N ARG A 78 16.25 20.85 13.64
CA ARG A 78 16.78 21.60 12.48
C ARG A 78 15.81 21.56 11.30
N ALA A 79 15.28 20.40 10.97
CA ALA A 79 14.30 20.24 9.91
C ALA A 79 13.01 21.03 10.19
N ARG A 80 12.48 20.99 11.41
CA ARG A 80 11.34 21.82 11.83
C ARG A 80 11.63 23.33 11.63
N LYS A 81 12.83 23.78 11.99
CA LYS A 81 13.22 25.20 11.86
C LYS A 81 13.31 25.63 10.39
N ALA A 82 13.81 24.74 9.54
CA ALA A 82 13.85 24.97 8.09
C ALA A 82 12.45 25.08 7.50
N LEU A 83 11.54 24.19 7.85
CA LEU A 83 10.14 24.22 7.40
C LEU A 83 9.42 25.49 7.87
N LEU A 84 9.62 25.93 9.11
CA LEU A 84 9.05 27.19 9.59
C LEU A 84 9.58 28.41 8.83
N ALA A 85 10.86 28.41 8.47
CA ALA A 85 11.45 29.48 7.64
C ALA A 85 10.89 29.45 6.20
N GLU A 86 10.69 28.26 5.65
CA GLU A 86 10.01 28.08 4.35
C GLU A 86 8.57 28.59 4.40
N PHE A 87 7.78 28.22 5.41
CA PHE A 87 6.40 28.70 5.59
C PHE A 87 6.32 30.23 5.74
N ALA A 88 7.33 30.84 6.33
CA ALA A 88 7.41 32.30 6.45
C ALA A 88 7.76 32.97 5.12
N ARG A 89 8.58 32.35 4.29
CA ARG A 89 9.04 32.89 3.01
C ARG A 89 8.00 32.65 1.89
N ASP A 90 7.50 31.42 1.77
CA ASP A 90 6.74 30.94 0.62
C ASP A 90 5.23 30.79 0.91
N GLY A 91 4.81 31.18 2.11
CA GLY A 91 3.43 31.03 2.58
C GLY A 91 3.19 29.69 3.29
N LYS A 92 2.31 29.72 4.28
CA LYS A 92 1.89 28.53 5.02
C LYS A 92 1.04 27.62 4.13
N PRO A 93 1.22 26.29 4.18
CA PRO A 93 0.27 25.39 3.54
C PRO A 93 -1.11 25.47 4.19
N ALA A 94 -2.16 25.22 3.43
CA ALA A 94 -3.54 25.20 3.90
C ALA A 94 -3.81 24.06 4.89
N ALA A 95 -3.13 22.91 4.67
CA ALA A 95 -3.05 21.80 5.61
C ALA A 95 -1.74 21.02 5.41
N ALA A 96 -1.31 20.31 6.45
CA ALA A 96 -0.23 19.33 6.43
C ALA A 96 -0.79 17.92 6.54
N VAL A 97 -0.24 16.97 5.78
CA VAL A 97 -0.67 15.57 5.79
C VAL A 97 0.53 14.67 6.08
N GLY A 98 0.40 13.80 7.07
CA GLY A 98 1.41 12.81 7.44
C GLY A 98 0.94 11.39 7.16
N PHE A 99 1.78 10.62 6.42
CA PHE A 99 1.51 9.21 6.12
C PHE A 99 2.29 8.25 7.02
N GLY A 100 2.76 8.71 8.18
CA GLY A 100 3.55 7.89 9.10
C GLY A 100 5.06 7.99 8.85
N ALA A 101 5.81 7.08 9.48
CA ALA A 101 7.26 7.11 9.60
C ALA A 101 7.79 8.36 10.32
N TYR A 102 9.09 8.32 10.67
CA TYR A 102 9.72 9.39 11.45
C TYR A 102 9.85 10.73 10.67
N VAL A 103 9.77 10.68 9.35
CA VAL A 103 9.83 11.87 8.50
C VAL A 103 8.63 12.82 8.69
N CYS A 104 7.51 12.32 9.22
CA CYS A 104 6.33 13.13 9.51
C CYS A 104 6.51 14.08 10.71
N PHE A 105 7.39 13.76 11.66
CA PHE A 105 7.55 14.57 12.88
C PHE A 105 7.94 16.02 12.64
N PRO A 106 8.93 16.36 11.79
CA PRO A 106 9.30 17.75 11.54
C PRO A 106 8.16 18.56 10.93
N LEU A 107 7.43 17.97 9.96
CA LEU A 107 6.30 18.64 9.32
C LEU A 107 5.16 18.84 10.32
N ALA A 108 4.79 17.82 11.09
CA ALA A 108 3.75 17.92 12.11
C ALA A 108 4.08 18.99 13.17
N ALA A 109 5.34 19.01 13.65
CA ALA A 109 5.79 19.99 14.62
C ALA A 109 5.87 21.42 14.06
N ALA A 110 6.19 21.59 12.76
CA ALA A 110 6.15 22.89 12.09
C ALA A 110 4.69 23.35 11.88
N ALA A 111 3.81 22.44 11.44
CA ALA A 111 2.39 22.72 11.26
C ALA A 111 1.73 23.17 12.56
N ALA A 112 1.94 22.43 13.65
CA ALA A 112 1.41 22.78 14.97
C ALA A 112 1.88 24.18 15.42
N LYS A 113 3.18 24.48 15.26
CA LYS A 113 3.75 25.80 15.61
C LYS A 113 3.22 26.92 14.74
N ALA A 114 2.94 26.66 13.47
CA ALA A 114 2.46 27.66 12.50
C ALA A 114 0.93 27.83 12.53
N GLY A 115 0.21 26.99 13.29
CA GLY A 115 -1.26 26.97 13.30
C GLY A 115 -1.86 26.37 12.02
N VAL A 116 -1.13 25.49 11.34
CA VAL A 116 -1.55 24.75 10.14
C VAL A 116 -2.24 23.45 10.60
N PRO A 117 -3.47 23.14 10.13
CA PRO A 117 -4.12 21.87 10.46
C PRO A 117 -3.30 20.66 10.01
N LEU A 118 -3.24 19.63 10.86
CA LEU A 118 -2.56 18.37 10.57
C LEU A 118 -3.59 17.27 10.33
N VAL A 119 -3.47 16.56 9.22
CA VAL A 119 -4.17 15.32 8.93
C VAL A 119 -3.16 14.17 9.01
N LEU A 120 -3.48 13.13 9.74
CA LEU A 120 -2.68 11.90 9.76
C LEU A 120 -3.45 10.78 9.07
N HIS A 121 -2.79 10.06 8.19
CA HIS A 121 -3.34 8.84 7.59
C HIS A 121 -2.63 7.61 8.12
N GLU A 122 -3.41 6.61 8.56
CA GLU A 122 -2.89 5.31 9.02
C GLU A 122 -3.30 4.22 8.04
N GLN A 123 -2.29 3.56 7.44
CA GLN A 123 -2.48 2.57 6.39
C GLN A 123 -2.75 1.17 6.92
N ASN A 124 -2.32 0.87 8.15
CA ASN A 124 -2.38 -0.47 8.73
C ASN A 124 -3.47 -0.58 9.80
N SER A 125 -3.93 -1.80 10.01
CA SER A 125 -4.82 -2.14 11.13
C SER A 125 -4.15 -1.97 12.49
N VAL A 126 -2.81 -2.09 12.54
CA VAL A 126 -1.99 -1.80 13.73
C VAL A 126 -1.19 -0.52 13.47
N PRO A 127 -1.54 0.59 14.16
CA PRO A 127 -0.94 1.89 13.89
C PRO A 127 0.54 1.96 14.22
N GLY A 128 1.28 2.65 13.32
CA GLY A 128 2.68 2.96 13.53
C GLY A 128 2.93 3.90 14.72
N MET A 129 4.12 3.79 15.31
CA MET A 129 4.48 4.63 16.47
C MET A 129 4.46 6.13 16.17
N ALA A 130 4.80 6.53 14.95
CA ALA A 130 4.78 7.94 14.56
C ALA A 130 3.34 8.49 14.62
N ASN A 131 2.38 7.80 14.03
CA ASN A 131 0.99 8.21 14.06
C ASN A 131 0.42 8.21 15.49
N LYS A 132 0.74 7.18 16.31
CA LYS A 132 0.36 7.14 17.73
C LYS A 132 0.88 8.36 18.51
N ALA A 133 2.11 8.82 18.23
CA ALA A 133 2.72 9.94 18.93
C ALA A 133 2.19 11.31 18.48
N LEU A 134 1.80 11.43 17.20
CA LEU A 134 1.34 12.67 16.59
C LEU A 134 -0.19 12.85 16.65
N ALA A 135 -0.94 11.80 16.97
CA ALA A 135 -2.42 11.80 16.93
C ALA A 135 -3.06 12.89 17.78
N LYS A 136 -2.46 13.26 18.91
CA LYS A 136 -2.96 14.33 19.80
C LYS A 136 -2.95 15.72 19.15
N ASP A 137 -2.08 15.94 18.17
CA ASP A 137 -1.91 17.22 17.50
C ASP A 137 -2.65 17.26 16.14
N ALA A 138 -3.30 16.16 15.75
CA ALA A 138 -4.01 16.05 14.49
C ALA A 138 -5.40 16.67 14.57
N ALA A 139 -5.79 17.42 13.54
CA ALA A 139 -7.18 17.85 13.33
C ALA A 139 -8.04 16.66 12.85
N VAL A 140 -7.48 15.81 11.99
CA VAL A 140 -8.11 14.58 11.51
C VAL A 140 -7.13 13.42 11.60
N LEU A 141 -7.61 12.31 12.14
CA LEU A 141 -6.99 10.99 12.05
C LEU A 141 -7.80 10.16 11.05
N ALA A 142 -7.26 10.01 9.85
CA ALA A 142 -7.86 9.24 8.77
C ALA A 142 -7.35 7.79 8.84
N LEU A 143 -8.25 6.84 8.97
CA LEU A 143 -7.94 5.42 9.14
C LEU A 143 -8.31 4.62 7.91
N THR A 144 -7.48 3.62 7.61
CA THR A 144 -7.83 2.57 6.64
C THR A 144 -8.84 1.59 7.23
N TYR A 145 -8.61 1.18 8.48
CA TYR A 145 -9.38 0.13 9.16
C TYR A 145 -10.10 0.68 10.40
N PRO A 146 -11.40 0.42 10.55
CA PRO A 146 -12.15 0.83 11.76
C PRO A 146 -11.53 0.30 13.07
N VAL A 147 -11.02 -0.94 13.03
CA VAL A 147 -10.39 -1.60 14.20
C VAL A 147 -9.17 -0.84 14.73
N SER A 148 -8.50 -0.04 13.89
CA SER A 148 -7.36 0.79 14.30
C SER A 148 -7.74 1.87 15.31
N GLN A 149 -8.99 2.32 15.34
CA GLN A 149 -9.43 3.42 16.21
C GLN A 149 -9.19 3.12 17.69
N ALA A 150 -9.48 1.90 18.14
CA ALA A 150 -9.26 1.49 19.53
C ALA A 150 -7.79 1.57 19.95
N LYS A 151 -6.86 1.45 19.01
CA LYS A 151 -5.39 1.55 19.26
C LYS A 151 -4.92 2.98 19.54
N PHE A 152 -5.80 3.98 19.31
CA PHE A 152 -5.53 5.40 19.59
C PHE A 152 -6.21 5.91 20.85
N GLU A 153 -6.89 5.05 21.63
CA GLU A 153 -7.49 5.44 22.90
C GLU A 153 -6.45 6.12 23.81
N GLY A 154 -6.85 7.25 24.40
CA GLY A 154 -5.97 8.08 25.26
C GLY A 154 -4.85 8.81 24.52
N LYS A 155 -4.80 8.75 23.18
CA LYS A 155 -3.75 9.40 22.35
C LYS A 155 -4.31 10.52 21.47
N LEU A 156 -5.62 10.66 21.39
CA LEU A 156 -6.28 11.69 20.57
C LEU A 156 -6.35 13.02 21.32
N GLY A 157 -6.22 14.13 20.60
CA GLY A 157 -6.56 15.45 21.09
C GLY A 157 -8.08 15.62 21.23
N ALA A 158 -8.51 16.52 22.10
CA ALA A 158 -9.95 16.76 22.33
C ALA A 158 -10.71 17.21 21.05
N ALA A 159 -10.02 17.82 20.10
CA ALA A 159 -10.58 18.27 18.83
C ALA A 159 -10.27 17.35 17.63
N THR A 160 -9.57 16.24 17.85
CA THR A 160 -9.22 15.32 16.77
C THR A 160 -10.45 14.55 16.29
N ARG A 161 -10.81 14.71 15.02
CA ARG A 161 -11.85 13.89 14.36
C ARG A 161 -11.21 12.60 13.87
N VAL A 162 -11.92 11.48 14.02
CA VAL A 162 -11.49 10.18 13.47
C VAL A 162 -12.43 9.83 12.32
N GLU A 163 -11.84 9.53 11.15
CA GLU A 163 -12.58 9.23 9.93
C GLU A 163 -12.03 7.95 9.30
N VAL A 164 -12.91 7.01 8.95
CA VAL A 164 -12.51 5.81 8.20
C VAL A 164 -12.65 6.11 6.71
N VAL A 165 -11.53 6.35 6.06
CA VAL A 165 -11.48 6.77 4.65
C VAL A 165 -11.00 5.65 3.71
N GLY A 166 -10.39 4.58 4.24
CA GLY A 166 -9.68 3.58 3.47
C GLY A 166 -8.24 3.99 3.15
N ASN A 167 -7.51 3.15 2.44
CA ASN A 167 -6.14 3.46 2.02
C ASN A 167 -6.16 3.97 0.56
N PRO A 168 -5.63 5.16 0.27
CA PRO A 168 -5.60 5.71 -1.08
C PRO A 168 -4.92 4.80 -2.09
N VAL A 169 -5.53 4.63 -3.24
CA VAL A 169 -5.02 3.86 -4.38
C VAL A 169 -4.81 4.78 -5.56
N ARG A 170 -3.70 4.62 -6.26
CA ARG A 170 -3.36 5.43 -7.44
C ARG A 170 -4.39 5.24 -8.55
N ALA A 171 -4.74 6.32 -9.24
CA ALA A 171 -5.66 6.28 -10.37
C ALA A 171 -5.21 5.31 -11.47
N SER A 172 -3.90 5.18 -11.71
CA SER A 172 -3.34 4.21 -12.67
C SER A 172 -3.66 2.75 -12.33
N VAL A 173 -3.88 2.43 -11.05
CA VAL A 173 -4.31 1.08 -10.63
C VAL A 173 -5.78 0.87 -10.90
N LEU A 174 -6.60 1.91 -10.83
CA LEU A 174 -8.06 1.85 -11.00
C LEU A 174 -8.53 2.01 -12.44
N ALA A 175 -7.75 2.71 -13.28
CA ALA A 175 -8.15 3.10 -14.61
C ALA A 175 -8.40 1.93 -15.59
N PRO A 176 -7.54 0.89 -15.70
CA PRO A 176 -7.73 -0.14 -16.70
C PRO A 176 -9.01 -0.96 -16.47
N THR A 177 -9.81 -1.16 -17.49
CA THR A 177 -10.87 -2.17 -17.49
C THR A 177 -10.26 -3.58 -17.57
N ARG A 178 -11.09 -4.60 -17.34
CA ARG A 178 -10.65 -6.00 -17.48
C ARG A 178 -10.17 -6.31 -18.89
N GLU A 179 -10.90 -5.82 -19.89
CA GLU A 179 -10.54 -6.01 -21.30
C GLU A 179 -9.23 -5.32 -21.65
N GLU A 180 -9.05 -4.06 -21.22
CA GLU A 180 -7.81 -3.30 -21.44
C GLU A 180 -6.61 -3.96 -20.77
N GLY A 181 -6.76 -4.40 -19.50
CA GLY A 181 -5.70 -5.09 -18.76
C GLY A 181 -5.29 -6.40 -19.47
N ARG A 182 -6.25 -7.20 -19.92
CA ARG A 182 -5.97 -8.44 -20.66
C ARG A 182 -5.33 -8.17 -22.01
N ALA A 183 -5.82 -7.17 -22.75
CA ALA A 183 -5.24 -6.77 -24.02
C ALA A 183 -3.81 -6.28 -23.89
N ALA A 184 -3.53 -5.41 -22.91
CA ALA A 184 -2.18 -4.91 -22.62
C ALA A 184 -1.20 -6.05 -22.27
N LEU A 185 -1.70 -7.10 -21.64
CA LEU A 185 -0.95 -8.29 -21.31
C LEU A 185 -1.00 -9.39 -22.39
N GLY A 186 -1.73 -9.19 -23.51
CA GLY A 186 -1.91 -10.20 -24.55
C GLY A 186 -2.51 -11.50 -24.02
N ILE A 187 -3.39 -11.42 -23.03
CA ILE A 187 -4.10 -12.56 -22.43
C ILE A 187 -5.48 -12.70 -23.08
N PRO A 188 -5.88 -13.91 -23.50
CA PRO A 188 -7.20 -14.13 -24.08
C PRO A 188 -8.34 -13.73 -23.16
N ALA A 189 -9.43 -13.18 -23.71
CA ALA A 189 -10.57 -12.69 -22.92
C ALA A 189 -11.19 -13.76 -22.00
N GLN A 190 -11.19 -15.02 -22.42
CA GLN A 190 -11.79 -16.14 -21.69
C GLN A 190 -10.80 -16.88 -20.76
N ALA A 191 -9.53 -16.44 -20.72
CA ALA A 191 -8.54 -17.06 -19.84
C ALA A 191 -8.87 -16.85 -18.36
N ARG A 192 -8.47 -17.80 -17.53
CA ARG A 192 -8.39 -17.62 -16.07
C ARG A 192 -7.02 -17.08 -15.72
N VAL A 193 -6.98 -15.98 -15.01
CA VAL A 193 -5.72 -15.27 -14.69
C VAL A 193 -5.44 -15.32 -13.21
N LEU A 194 -4.33 -15.97 -12.86
CA LEU A 194 -3.76 -15.96 -11.51
C LEU A 194 -2.66 -14.90 -11.45
N LEU A 195 -2.80 -13.96 -10.52
CA LEU A 195 -1.78 -12.95 -10.22
C LEU A 195 -1.08 -13.31 -8.91
N VAL A 196 0.24 -13.54 -8.96
CA VAL A 196 1.08 -13.93 -7.82
C VAL A 196 2.08 -12.83 -7.50
N PHE A 197 2.11 -12.33 -6.25
CA PHE A 197 3.13 -11.37 -5.82
C PHE A 197 3.32 -11.31 -4.31
N GLY A 198 4.56 -11.14 -3.87
CA GLY A 198 4.94 -11.07 -2.46
C GLY A 198 5.14 -9.65 -1.90
N GLY A 199 4.86 -8.60 -2.70
CA GLY A 199 5.22 -7.21 -2.41
C GLY A 199 6.60 -6.85 -2.97
N SER A 200 7.07 -5.61 -2.71
CA SER A 200 8.27 -5.04 -3.35
C SER A 200 9.59 -5.79 -3.09
N LEU A 201 9.68 -6.51 -1.99
CA LEU A 201 10.88 -7.29 -1.62
C LEU A 201 10.80 -8.75 -2.06
N GLY A 202 9.64 -9.21 -2.54
CA GLY A 202 9.37 -10.60 -2.82
C GLY A 202 8.93 -11.39 -1.57
N ALA A 203 8.64 -12.68 -1.75
CA ALA A 203 8.26 -13.60 -0.70
C ALA A 203 8.67 -15.03 -1.11
N ALA A 204 9.86 -15.43 -0.71
CA ALA A 204 10.47 -16.69 -1.17
C ALA A 204 9.55 -17.91 -0.97
N HIS A 205 8.91 -18.05 0.19
CA HIS A 205 8.01 -19.17 0.48
C HIS A 205 6.75 -19.16 -0.42
N LEU A 206 6.14 -17.97 -0.61
CA LEU A 206 5.02 -17.83 -1.54
C LEU A 206 5.43 -18.16 -3.00
N ASN A 207 6.62 -17.74 -3.42
CA ASN A 207 7.15 -18.08 -4.73
C ASN A 207 7.34 -19.61 -4.86
N GLN A 208 7.87 -20.28 -3.83
CA GLN A 208 8.05 -21.73 -3.81
C GLN A 208 6.71 -22.47 -3.91
N ALA A 209 5.70 -22.03 -3.17
CA ALA A 209 4.36 -22.59 -3.26
C ALA A 209 3.76 -22.42 -4.66
N ALA A 210 3.93 -21.23 -5.30
CA ALA A 210 3.48 -21.03 -6.67
C ALA A 210 4.24 -21.92 -7.67
N VAL A 211 5.55 -22.11 -7.49
CA VAL A 211 6.37 -23.01 -8.33
C VAL A 211 5.91 -24.45 -8.19
N ALA A 212 5.57 -24.90 -6.99
CA ALA A 212 5.06 -26.26 -6.73
C ALA A 212 3.75 -26.56 -7.48
N LEU A 213 2.94 -25.54 -7.74
CA LEU A 213 1.69 -25.64 -8.49
C LEU A 213 1.87 -25.60 -10.02
N LYS A 214 3.12 -25.49 -10.54
CA LYS A 214 3.37 -25.28 -11.97
C LYS A 214 2.67 -26.30 -12.86
N SER A 215 2.85 -27.58 -12.60
CA SER A 215 2.32 -28.66 -13.44
C SER A 215 0.79 -28.62 -13.52
N GLU A 216 0.15 -28.42 -12.41
CA GLU A 216 -1.31 -28.39 -12.28
C GLU A 216 -1.90 -27.14 -12.95
N LEU A 217 -1.27 -25.99 -12.76
CA LEU A 217 -1.70 -24.72 -13.36
C LEU A 217 -1.54 -24.76 -14.88
N LEU A 218 -0.37 -25.17 -15.39
CA LEU A 218 -0.12 -25.24 -16.83
C LEU A 218 -0.79 -26.45 -17.51
N GLY A 219 -1.19 -27.46 -16.75
CA GLY A 219 -2.05 -28.56 -17.23
C GLY A 219 -3.45 -28.08 -17.66
N ARG A 220 -3.89 -26.92 -17.16
CA ARG A 220 -5.14 -26.23 -17.59
C ARG A 220 -4.82 -25.30 -18.74
N SER A 221 -5.37 -25.57 -19.93
CA SER A 221 -5.03 -24.83 -21.16
C SER A 221 -5.46 -23.35 -21.14
N ASP A 222 -6.42 -23.00 -20.30
CA ASP A 222 -7.01 -21.67 -20.16
C ASP A 222 -6.42 -20.84 -19.00
N VAL A 223 -5.49 -21.41 -18.20
CA VAL A 223 -4.86 -20.70 -17.07
C VAL A 223 -3.63 -19.92 -17.55
N TYR A 224 -3.58 -18.66 -17.16
CA TYR A 224 -2.46 -17.74 -17.33
C TYR A 224 -1.97 -17.27 -15.96
N VAL A 225 -0.66 -17.24 -15.76
CA VAL A 225 -0.05 -16.80 -14.50
C VAL A 225 0.80 -15.55 -14.74
N ILE A 226 0.54 -14.51 -13.96
CA ILE A 226 1.39 -13.32 -13.86
C ILE A 226 2.09 -13.42 -12.50
N HIS A 227 3.41 -13.54 -12.48
CA HIS A 227 4.16 -13.81 -11.26
C HIS A 227 5.29 -12.80 -11.06
N ALA A 228 5.15 -11.91 -10.06
CA ALA A 228 6.21 -11.03 -9.60
C ALA A 228 6.94 -11.66 -8.41
N ALA A 229 8.09 -12.25 -8.66
CA ALA A 229 8.86 -12.96 -7.64
C ALA A 229 9.58 -12.02 -6.65
N GLY A 230 9.71 -10.73 -6.97
CA GLY A 230 10.57 -9.80 -6.25
C GLY A 230 12.02 -9.83 -6.77
N LYS A 231 12.67 -8.68 -6.80
CA LYS A 231 14.03 -8.55 -7.37
C LYS A 231 15.05 -9.51 -6.74
N ARG A 232 14.92 -9.76 -5.44
CA ARG A 232 15.84 -10.65 -4.70
C ARG A 232 15.67 -12.12 -5.08
N ASP A 233 14.45 -12.57 -5.25
CA ASP A 233 14.11 -13.99 -5.38
C ASP A 233 13.90 -14.39 -6.86
N TYR A 234 13.97 -13.43 -7.79
CA TYR A 234 13.65 -13.63 -9.22
C TYR A 234 14.47 -14.72 -9.88
N GLU A 235 15.81 -14.67 -9.78
CA GLU A 235 16.66 -15.64 -10.44
C GLU A 235 16.48 -17.06 -9.91
N GLN A 236 16.31 -17.20 -8.59
CA GLN A 236 16.02 -18.50 -7.96
C GLN A 236 14.66 -19.05 -8.41
N THR A 237 13.64 -18.21 -8.45
CA THR A 237 12.30 -18.60 -8.92
C THR A 237 12.31 -18.98 -10.39
N LYS A 238 13.04 -18.24 -11.22
CA LYS A 238 13.23 -18.54 -12.66
C LYS A 238 13.86 -19.91 -12.89
N GLN A 239 14.92 -20.22 -12.14
CA GLN A 239 15.59 -21.52 -12.22
C GLN A 239 14.67 -22.66 -11.76
N ALA A 240 13.92 -22.45 -10.67
CA ALA A 240 13.00 -23.46 -10.16
C ALA A 240 11.80 -23.72 -11.10
N LEU A 241 11.26 -22.67 -11.74
CA LEU A 241 10.21 -22.80 -12.74
C LEU A 241 10.68 -23.51 -14.01
N ALA A 242 11.91 -23.27 -14.45
CA ALA A 242 12.48 -23.86 -15.66
C ALA A 242 11.48 -23.91 -16.83
N LEU A 243 10.87 -22.77 -17.15
CA LEU A 243 9.80 -22.68 -18.16
C LEU A 243 10.36 -22.94 -19.56
N THR A 244 9.69 -23.77 -20.33
CA THR A 244 9.88 -23.84 -21.79
C THR A 244 9.26 -22.60 -22.44
N ASP A 245 9.60 -22.33 -23.72
CA ASP A 245 9.04 -21.19 -24.46
C ASP A 245 7.51 -21.26 -24.55
N ALA A 246 6.95 -22.45 -24.71
CA ALA A 246 5.49 -22.65 -24.74
C ALA A 246 4.85 -22.38 -23.37
N GLU A 247 5.48 -22.76 -22.28
CA GLU A 247 5.01 -22.47 -20.92
C GLU A 247 5.14 -20.97 -20.59
N ALA A 248 6.23 -20.32 -21.00
CA ALA A 248 6.48 -18.89 -20.81
C ALA A 248 5.44 -18.00 -21.53
N ALA A 249 4.77 -18.50 -22.54
CA ALA A 249 3.64 -17.82 -23.18
C ALA A 249 2.42 -17.67 -22.23
N ARG A 250 2.29 -18.57 -21.23
CA ARG A 250 1.19 -18.57 -20.28
C ARG A 250 1.61 -18.32 -18.81
N TRP A 251 2.90 -18.35 -18.51
CA TRP A 251 3.44 -18.00 -17.20
C TRP A 251 4.48 -16.88 -17.34
N ARG A 252 4.06 -15.66 -17.03
CA ARG A 252 4.93 -14.49 -17.09
C ARG A 252 5.59 -14.26 -15.76
N LEU A 253 6.84 -14.68 -15.63
CA LEU A 253 7.65 -14.39 -14.47
C LEU A 253 8.38 -13.05 -14.66
N MET A 254 8.32 -12.19 -13.66
CA MET A 254 8.99 -10.89 -13.63
C MET A 254 9.56 -10.56 -12.24
N PRO A 255 10.62 -9.75 -12.17
CA PRO A 255 11.17 -9.34 -10.88
C PRO A 255 10.27 -8.32 -10.15
N TYR A 256 9.49 -7.53 -10.90
CA TYR A 256 8.63 -6.47 -10.39
C TYR A 256 7.50 -6.17 -11.39
N ILE A 257 6.35 -5.76 -10.90
CA ILE A 257 5.23 -5.31 -11.73
C ILE A 257 5.22 -3.78 -11.74
N ASP A 258 5.49 -3.19 -12.91
CA ASP A 258 5.39 -1.74 -13.09
C ASP A 258 3.94 -1.31 -13.30
N ASP A 259 3.17 -2.05 -14.10
CA ASP A 259 1.75 -1.82 -14.36
C ASP A 259 0.87 -2.78 -13.52
N MET A 260 0.75 -2.48 -12.23
CA MET A 260 -0.12 -3.24 -11.32
C MET A 260 -1.61 -3.09 -11.69
N GLY A 261 -1.98 -1.96 -12.28
CA GLY A 261 -3.35 -1.70 -12.70
C GLY A 261 -3.85 -2.71 -13.73
N SER A 262 -3.12 -2.89 -14.82
CA SER A 262 -3.45 -3.89 -15.84
C SER A 262 -3.42 -5.32 -15.29
N CYS A 263 -2.47 -5.65 -14.41
CA CYS A 263 -2.38 -6.98 -13.80
C CYS A 263 -3.58 -7.29 -12.91
N LEU A 264 -3.97 -6.38 -12.02
CA LEU A 264 -5.15 -6.54 -11.16
C LEU A 264 -6.46 -6.53 -11.96
N ALA A 265 -6.54 -5.68 -13.01
CA ALA A 265 -7.70 -5.65 -13.89
C ALA A 265 -7.90 -6.99 -14.62
N ALA A 266 -6.82 -7.61 -15.08
CA ALA A 266 -6.86 -8.90 -15.77
C ALA A 266 -7.16 -10.08 -14.84
N ALA A 267 -6.84 -10.00 -13.55
CA ALA A 267 -6.84 -11.10 -12.62
C ALA A 267 -8.24 -11.63 -12.26
N ASP A 268 -8.35 -12.95 -12.13
CA ASP A 268 -9.49 -13.65 -11.55
C ASP A 268 -9.25 -14.00 -10.10
N LEU A 269 -8.01 -14.34 -9.76
CA LEU A 269 -7.58 -14.65 -8.41
C LEU A 269 -6.20 -14.02 -8.15
N VAL A 270 -6.03 -13.44 -6.99
CA VAL A 270 -4.74 -12.97 -6.48
C VAL A 270 -4.20 -13.95 -5.45
N PHE A 271 -2.91 -14.28 -5.52
CA PHE A 271 -2.17 -15.01 -4.49
C PHE A 271 -1.05 -14.14 -3.98
N SER A 272 -1.18 -13.59 -2.77
CA SER A 272 -0.23 -12.59 -2.30
C SER A 272 -0.05 -12.51 -0.78
N ARG A 273 0.97 -11.75 -0.35
CA ARG A 273 1.09 -11.26 1.03
C ARG A 273 0.02 -10.20 1.33
N ALA A 274 -0.30 -10.00 2.62
CA ALA A 274 -1.32 -9.05 3.08
C ALA A 274 -0.75 -7.68 3.52
N GLY A 275 0.15 -7.11 2.71
CA GLY A 275 0.65 -5.74 2.94
C GLY A 275 -0.46 -4.71 2.74
N ALA A 276 -0.43 -3.60 3.49
CA ALA A 276 -1.50 -2.59 3.48
C ALA A 276 -1.83 -2.04 2.08
N SER A 277 -0.80 -1.74 1.25
CA SER A 277 -1.03 -1.28 -0.14
C SER A 277 -1.61 -2.39 -1.01
N SER A 278 -1.11 -3.63 -0.87
CA SER A 278 -1.63 -4.78 -1.64
C SER A 278 -3.11 -5.02 -1.34
N ILE A 279 -3.47 -5.06 -0.05
CA ILE A 279 -4.86 -5.22 0.38
C ILE A 279 -5.74 -4.07 -0.17
N ALA A 280 -5.25 -2.83 -0.12
CA ALA A 280 -6.00 -1.69 -0.63
C ALA A 280 -6.22 -1.76 -2.15
N GLU A 281 -5.21 -2.13 -2.92
CA GLU A 281 -5.28 -2.28 -4.37
C GLU A 281 -6.20 -3.43 -4.76
N ILE A 282 -6.10 -4.59 -4.08
CA ILE A 282 -6.99 -5.75 -4.27
C ILE A 282 -8.44 -5.37 -3.94
N ALA A 283 -8.68 -4.72 -2.79
CA ALA A 283 -10.00 -4.27 -2.36
C ALA A 283 -10.62 -3.27 -3.35
N ALA A 284 -9.83 -2.28 -3.79
CA ALA A 284 -10.30 -1.25 -4.70
C ALA A 284 -10.60 -1.78 -6.11
N ARG A 285 -9.97 -2.89 -6.50
CA ARG A 285 -10.21 -3.59 -7.78
C ARG A 285 -11.23 -4.71 -7.69
N GLY A 286 -11.74 -5.02 -6.50
CA GLY A 286 -12.71 -6.08 -6.30
C GLY A 286 -12.19 -7.48 -6.63
N VAL A 287 -10.87 -7.77 -6.46
CA VAL A 287 -10.31 -9.05 -6.91
C VAL A 287 -10.36 -10.10 -5.78
N PRO A 288 -10.92 -11.30 -6.02
CA PRO A 288 -10.82 -12.43 -5.09
C PRO A 288 -9.36 -12.76 -4.77
N SER A 289 -9.06 -13.18 -3.55
CA SER A 289 -7.68 -13.43 -3.19
C SER A 289 -7.47 -14.61 -2.22
N VAL A 290 -6.30 -15.25 -2.34
CA VAL A 290 -5.68 -16.08 -1.33
C VAL A 290 -4.55 -15.27 -0.72
N LEU A 291 -4.69 -14.95 0.55
CA LEU A 291 -3.78 -14.07 1.28
C LEU A 291 -2.93 -14.87 2.26
N VAL A 292 -1.63 -14.66 2.19
CA VAL A 292 -0.65 -15.31 3.07
C VAL A 292 0.04 -14.22 3.89
N PRO A 293 -0.44 -13.90 5.10
CA PRO A 293 0.19 -12.90 5.95
C PRO A 293 1.66 -13.25 6.22
N TYR A 294 2.53 -12.22 6.23
CA TYR A 294 3.94 -12.44 6.56
C TYR A 294 4.07 -12.74 8.07
N PRO A 295 4.60 -13.91 8.49
CA PRO A 295 4.56 -14.36 9.88
C PRO A 295 5.41 -13.51 10.82
N TYR A 296 6.43 -12.82 10.29
CA TYR A 296 7.31 -11.94 11.09
C TYR A 296 6.91 -10.45 10.98
N ALA A 297 5.69 -10.17 10.54
CA ALA A 297 5.18 -8.80 10.48
C ALA A 297 5.04 -8.22 11.89
N THR A 298 5.55 -7.01 12.11
CA THR A 298 5.50 -6.33 13.41
C THR A 298 4.06 -6.30 13.94
N GLU A 299 3.87 -6.77 15.19
CA GLU A 299 2.55 -6.87 15.83
C GLU A 299 1.50 -7.63 14.98
N ASN A 300 1.96 -8.55 14.11
CA ASN A 300 1.11 -9.36 13.21
C ASN A 300 0.14 -8.51 12.35
N HIS A 301 0.55 -7.31 11.94
CA HIS A 301 -0.32 -6.38 11.22
C HIS A 301 -0.83 -6.93 9.89
N GLN A 302 -0.09 -7.84 9.20
CA GLN A 302 -0.56 -8.41 7.94
C GLN A 302 -1.76 -9.35 8.11
N ALA A 303 -1.77 -10.17 9.15
CA ALA A 303 -2.95 -10.99 9.46
C ALA A 303 -4.17 -10.11 9.75
N GLN A 304 -3.98 -9.03 10.51
CA GLN A 304 -5.05 -8.06 10.76
C GLN A 304 -5.51 -7.32 9.49
N ASN A 305 -4.60 -6.99 8.57
CA ASN A 305 -4.97 -6.37 7.30
C ASN A 305 -5.79 -7.32 6.42
N ALA A 306 -5.47 -8.62 6.44
CA ALA A 306 -6.18 -9.63 5.65
C ALA A 306 -7.66 -9.74 6.04
N LEU A 307 -8.00 -9.47 7.30
CA LEU A 307 -9.40 -9.51 7.79
C LEU A 307 -10.33 -8.58 7.01
N LEU A 308 -9.82 -7.48 6.47
CA LEU A 308 -10.63 -6.59 5.62
C LEU A 308 -11.37 -7.34 4.51
N LEU A 309 -10.69 -8.29 3.88
CA LEU A 309 -11.25 -9.05 2.77
C LEU A 309 -11.83 -10.39 3.22
N SER A 310 -11.24 -11.04 4.22
CA SER A 310 -11.74 -12.34 4.69
C SER A 310 -13.05 -12.22 5.47
N ASP A 311 -13.26 -11.16 6.26
CA ASP A 311 -14.50 -10.94 7.02
C ASP A 311 -15.74 -10.75 6.13
N VAL A 312 -15.53 -10.35 4.88
CA VAL A 312 -16.59 -10.24 3.87
C VAL A 312 -16.59 -11.42 2.90
N ASP A 313 -15.86 -12.47 3.20
CA ASP A 313 -15.76 -13.65 2.33
C ASP A 313 -15.20 -13.32 0.91
N GLY A 314 -14.35 -12.30 0.84
CA GLY A 314 -13.66 -11.86 -0.38
C GLY A 314 -12.24 -12.42 -0.52
N ALA A 315 -11.71 -13.03 0.56
CA ALA A 315 -10.41 -13.68 0.55
C ALA A 315 -10.40 -14.95 1.40
N VAL A 316 -9.54 -15.88 1.01
CA VAL A 316 -9.11 -17.02 1.83
C VAL A 316 -7.77 -16.65 2.45
N VAL A 317 -7.66 -16.74 3.78
CA VAL A 317 -6.38 -16.52 4.49
C VAL A 317 -5.74 -17.88 4.76
N VAL A 318 -4.47 -17.98 4.40
CA VAL A 318 -3.63 -19.17 4.59
C VAL A 318 -2.41 -18.76 5.40
N GLU A 319 -2.13 -19.45 6.49
CA GLU A 319 -0.90 -19.23 7.25
C GLU A 319 0.33 -19.63 6.43
N ASP A 320 1.47 -18.99 6.69
CA ASP A 320 2.67 -19.19 5.88
C ASP A 320 3.17 -20.64 5.88
N ASP A 321 3.14 -21.31 7.02
CA ASP A 321 3.51 -22.73 7.18
C ASP A 321 2.50 -23.70 6.55
N ALA A 322 1.24 -23.30 6.42
CA ALA A 322 0.23 -24.10 5.76
C ALA A 322 0.41 -24.20 4.23
N LEU A 323 1.30 -23.40 3.64
CA LEU A 323 1.67 -23.54 2.23
C LEU A 323 2.33 -24.88 1.91
N ASP A 324 3.00 -25.50 2.90
CA ASP A 324 3.65 -26.82 2.76
C ASP A 324 2.70 -27.99 3.06
N ALA A 325 1.47 -27.71 3.50
CA ALA A 325 0.49 -28.75 3.82
C ALA A 325 0.00 -29.47 2.56
N PRO A 326 -0.16 -30.81 2.62
CA PRO A 326 -0.57 -31.60 1.44
C PRO A 326 -1.90 -31.16 0.81
N GLU A 327 -2.81 -30.62 1.62
CA GLU A 327 -4.12 -30.16 1.19
C GLU A 327 -4.11 -28.76 0.52
N PHE A 328 -3.04 -27.97 0.70
CA PHE A 328 -2.98 -26.62 0.17
C PHE A 328 -3.20 -26.59 -1.35
N ALA A 329 -2.44 -27.40 -2.09
CA ALA A 329 -2.53 -27.44 -3.56
C ALA A 329 -3.95 -27.79 -4.02
N GLY A 330 -4.58 -28.80 -3.42
CA GLY A 330 -5.94 -29.22 -3.76
C GLY A 330 -6.97 -28.12 -3.50
N ASN A 331 -6.92 -27.49 -2.33
CA ASN A 331 -7.84 -26.40 -1.95
C ASN A 331 -7.64 -25.16 -2.82
N PHE A 332 -6.39 -24.79 -3.12
CA PHE A 332 -6.07 -23.65 -3.98
C PHE A 332 -6.60 -23.83 -5.40
N LEU A 333 -6.36 -25.02 -5.99
CA LEU A 333 -6.82 -25.33 -7.35
C LEU A 333 -8.34 -25.46 -7.42
N ALA A 334 -8.99 -26.04 -6.40
CA ALA A 334 -10.44 -26.09 -6.32
C ALA A 334 -11.07 -24.69 -6.30
N LEU A 335 -10.48 -23.74 -5.55
CA LEU A 335 -10.93 -22.35 -5.56
C LEU A 335 -10.72 -21.70 -6.93
N LEU A 336 -9.57 -21.88 -7.57
CA LEU A 336 -9.29 -21.32 -8.90
C LEU A 336 -10.26 -21.89 -9.97
N ASP A 337 -10.70 -23.12 -9.81
CA ASP A 337 -11.63 -23.81 -10.73
C ASP A 337 -13.10 -23.43 -10.47
N ASP A 338 -13.43 -22.84 -9.31
CA ASP A 338 -14.80 -22.48 -8.93
C ASP A 338 -15.16 -21.04 -9.35
N ALA A 339 -15.60 -20.90 -10.60
CA ALA A 339 -15.99 -19.60 -11.15
C ALA A 339 -17.15 -18.93 -10.38
N ALA A 340 -18.10 -19.73 -9.84
CA ALA A 340 -19.21 -19.19 -9.07
C ALA A 340 -18.75 -18.62 -7.73
N ARG A 341 -17.85 -19.33 -7.05
CA ARG A 341 -17.23 -18.87 -5.80
C ARG A 341 -16.41 -17.60 -6.02
N LEU A 342 -15.57 -17.55 -7.07
CA LEU A 342 -14.79 -16.35 -7.41
C LEU A 342 -15.69 -15.15 -7.75
N ALA A 343 -16.80 -15.36 -8.44
CA ALA A 343 -17.77 -14.29 -8.72
C ALA A 343 -18.43 -13.76 -7.44
N ALA A 344 -18.82 -14.62 -6.52
CA ALA A 344 -19.37 -14.23 -5.21
C ALA A 344 -18.34 -13.45 -4.38
N MET A 345 -17.11 -13.94 -4.29
CA MET A 345 -16.01 -13.25 -3.60
C MET A 345 -15.77 -11.85 -4.19
N ARG A 346 -15.76 -11.71 -5.52
CA ARG A 346 -15.62 -10.43 -6.22
C ARG A 346 -16.72 -9.46 -5.81
N SER A 347 -17.97 -9.87 -5.88
CA SER A 347 -19.13 -9.05 -5.50
C SER A 347 -19.03 -8.56 -4.04
N ASN A 348 -18.59 -9.43 -3.15
CA ASN A 348 -18.42 -9.11 -1.73
C ASN A 348 -17.32 -8.03 -1.53
N VAL A 349 -16.19 -8.15 -2.23
CA VAL A 349 -15.11 -7.16 -2.17
C VAL A 349 -15.54 -5.81 -2.77
N GLU A 350 -16.22 -5.82 -3.91
CA GLU A 350 -16.73 -4.61 -4.56
C GLU A 350 -17.71 -3.83 -3.67
N ALA A 351 -18.53 -4.55 -2.89
CA ALA A 351 -19.48 -3.95 -1.95
C ALA A 351 -18.80 -3.14 -0.83
N LEU A 352 -17.50 -3.34 -0.55
CA LEU A 352 -16.75 -2.54 0.41
C LEU A 352 -16.55 -1.07 -0.05
N GLY A 353 -16.67 -0.77 -1.35
CA GLY A 353 -16.55 0.58 -1.89
C GLY A 353 -15.16 1.22 -1.71
N TYR A 354 -14.09 0.43 -1.72
CA TYR A 354 -12.72 0.90 -1.46
C TYR A 354 -12.15 1.77 -2.58
N SER A 355 -12.69 1.71 -3.79
CA SER A 355 -12.25 2.55 -4.92
C SER A 355 -12.35 4.06 -4.65
N GLY A 356 -13.25 4.51 -3.75
CA GLY A 356 -13.42 5.90 -3.35
C GLY A 356 -12.46 6.39 -2.25
N ALA A 357 -11.52 5.58 -1.75
CA ALA A 357 -10.68 5.93 -0.60
C ALA A 357 -9.83 7.21 -0.82
N THR A 358 -9.28 7.38 -2.02
CA THR A 358 -8.46 8.56 -2.36
C THR A 358 -9.28 9.84 -2.29
N ALA A 359 -10.48 9.84 -2.86
CA ALA A 359 -11.38 11.00 -2.84
C ALA A 359 -11.81 11.34 -1.40
N ARG A 360 -12.21 10.33 -0.59
CA ARG A 360 -12.58 10.55 0.82
C ARG A 360 -11.45 11.16 1.65
N LEU A 361 -10.20 10.73 1.44
CA LEU A 361 -9.06 11.35 2.13
C LEU A 361 -8.83 12.79 1.64
N ALA A 362 -8.96 13.06 0.35
CA ALA A 362 -8.86 14.42 -0.18
C ALA A 362 -9.94 15.33 0.42
N ASP A 363 -11.19 14.86 0.50
CA ASP A 363 -12.30 15.59 1.13
C ASP A 363 -11.99 15.92 2.61
N ALA A 364 -11.46 14.95 3.37
CA ALA A 364 -11.06 15.16 4.77
C ALA A 364 -9.93 16.20 4.91
N VAL A 365 -8.98 16.22 3.97
CA VAL A 365 -7.88 17.20 3.94
C VAL A 365 -8.39 18.60 3.59
N GLU A 366 -9.23 18.72 2.56
CA GLU A 366 -9.83 20.01 2.15
C GLU A 366 -10.74 20.58 3.23
N ALA A 367 -11.49 19.74 3.95
CA ALA A 367 -12.43 20.16 5.00
C ALA A 367 -11.73 20.86 6.20
N VAL A 368 -10.44 20.64 6.41
CA VAL A 368 -9.66 21.32 7.48
C VAL A 368 -8.78 22.44 6.94
N ALA A 369 -8.66 22.57 5.61
CA ALA A 369 -7.81 23.58 4.96
C ALA A 369 -8.28 25.00 5.31
N ARG A 370 -7.33 25.91 5.62
CA ARG A 370 -7.55 27.31 5.98
C ARG A 370 -6.87 28.27 5.03
#